data_0ef1edba0a4969fc571427178cff4f59
#
_entry.id   0ef1edba0a4969fc571427178cff4f59
#
_cell.length_a   1.000
_cell.length_b   1.000
_cell.length_c   1.000
_cell.angle_alpha   90.00
_cell.angle_beta   90.00
_cell.angle_gamma   90.00
#
_symmetry.space_group_name_H-M   'P 1'
#
loop_
_entity.id
_entity.type
_entity.pdbx_description
1 polymer ?
#
loop_
_entity_poly.entity_id
_entity_poly.type
_entity_poly.pdbx_seq_one_letter_code
_entity_poly.pdbx_strand_id
1 'polypeptide(L)'
;MKTFINKTVLILLTFSIGIIAFVLLIHYTIKRTSDFNLSEEYKYLIFGHSHPECAFDDDLLENFKNLSLSGESYFFTYQKVKEIIPNNNIQAVFIEYSNSLIDKKMDEWIWGHEKMNAYFPWHSPFMKKDDMLFLYEKNSQDFLNAISTSTRNNLSRVLSFDFITIEPKYGGYKKLIRNNIEEEIQKLNTNTNTPKARELSIENLNYLEKIINYCNINNVKVFLIRSPQHKYFPRENEKALLSLKKQKFENLDFLDFDKFPLKDNQFGDFGHINYQGAEVFSLWFNELIQNGLLSINKKTEFINKEIEKFRTYNIVNE
;
A
#
# COMPACT_ATOMS: atom_id res chain seq x y z
N MET A 1 45.94 12.37 -32.38
CA MET A 1 44.77 12.89 -31.65
C MET A 1 43.49 12.10 -31.98
N LYS A 2 43.06 12.00 -33.24
CA LYS A 2 41.85 11.29 -33.65
C LYS A 2 41.82 9.79 -33.24
N THR A 3 42.95 9.07 -33.41
CA THR A 3 43.09 7.66 -33.02
C THR A 3 43.03 7.47 -31.50
N PHE A 4 43.57 8.40 -30.72
CA PHE A 4 43.49 8.37 -29.25
C PHE A 4 42.04 8.55 -28.79
N ILE A 5 41.34 9.56 -29.32
CA ILE A 5 39.93 9.84 -29.01
C ILE A 5 39.07 8.61 -29.33
N ASN A 6 39.23 8.00 -30.51
CA ASN A 6 38.47 6.83 -30.90
C ASN A 6 38.71 5.64 -29.95
N LYS A 7 39.97 5.40 -29.53
CA LYS A 7 40.29 4.33 -28.57
C LYS A 7 39.67 4.60 -27.20
N THR A 8 39.74 5.85 -26.73
CA THR A 8 39.13 6.25 -25.43
C THR A 8 37.61 6.07 -25.47
N VAL A 9 36.94 6.52 -26.53
CA VAL A 9 35.49 6.34 -26.72
C VAL A 9 35.12 4.85 -26.74
N LEU A 10 35.89 4.03 -27.46
CA LEU A 10 35.64 2.59 -27.51
C LEU A 10 35.79 1.95 -26.15
N ILE A 11 36.81 2.29 -25.37
CA ILE A 11 37.00 1.76 -24.00
C ILE A 11 35.83 2.17 -23.11
N LEU A 12 35.40 3.43 -23.14
CA LEU A 12 34.26 3.91 -22.35
C LEU A 12 32.96 3.19 -22.73
N LEU A 13 32.71 3.02 -24.03
CA LEU A 13 31.54 2.29 -24.52
C LEU A 13 31.56 0.82 -24.05
N THR A 14 32.69 0.13 -24.18
CA THR A 14 32.82 -1.27 -23.75
C THR A 14 32.59 -1.41 -22.24
N PHE A 15 33.16 -0.47 -21.45
CA PHE A 15 32.96 -0.45 -20.00
C PHE A 15 31.50 -0.19 -19.63
N SER A 16 30.84 0.78 -20.29
CA SER A 16 29.42 1.08 -20.07
C SER A 16 28.53 -0.11 -20.41
N ILE A 17 28.79 -0.79 -21.53
CA ILE A 17 28.04 -2.03 -21.90
C ILE A 17 28.26 -3.11 -20.84
N GLY A 18 29.48 -3.28 -20.34
CA GLY A 18 29.80 -4.23 -19.29
C GLY A 18 29.02 -3.94 -17.98
N ILE A 19 28.93 -2.68 -17.56
CA ILE A 19 28.14 -2.28 -16.40
C ILE A 19 26.65 -2.57 -16.60
N ILE A 20 26.10 -2.20 -17.76
CA ILE A 20 24.68 -2.47 -18.07
C ILE A 20 24.40 -3.97 -18.05
N ALA A 21 25.23 -4.77 -18.70
CA ALA A 21 25.10 -6.23 -18.71
C ALA A 21 25.16 -6.81 -17.29
N PHE A 22 26.05 -6.31 -16.44
CA PHE A 22 26.19 -6.71 -15.05
C PHE A 22 24.92 -6.38 -14.22
N VAL A 23 24.37 -5.17 -14.36
CA VAL A 23 23.13 -4.77 -13.70
C VAL A 23 21.96 -5.65 -14.15
N LEU A 24 21.85 -5.90 -15.46
CA LEU A 24 20.82 -6.77 -16.00
C LEU A 24 20.95 -8.21 -15.48
N LEU A 25 22.17 -8.72 -15.34
CA LEU A 25 22.41 -10.05 -14.77
C LEU A 25 21.97 -10.13 -13.31
N ILE A 26 22.28 -9.12 -12.50
CA ILE A 26 21.82 -9.04 -11.10
C ILE A 26 20.28 -9.04 -11.05
N HIS A 27 19.63 -8.19 -11.83
CA HIS A 27 18.15 -8.12 -11.86
C HIS A 27 17.54 -9.46 -12.34
N TYR A 28 18.13 -10.09 -13.35
CA TYR A 28 17.68 -11.39 -13.83
C TYR A 28 17.81 -12.47 -12.74
N THR A 29 18.93 -12.49 -12.02
CA THR A 29 19.14 -13.43 -10.90
C THR A 29 18.10 -13.23 -9.82
N ILE A 30 17.90 -12.00 -9.35
CA ILE A 30 16.86 -11.69 -8.34
C ILE A 30 15.47 -12.12 -8.82
N LYS A 31 15.13 -11.81 -10.08
CA LYS A 31 13.82 -12.18 -10.64
C LYS A 31 13.60 -13.70 -10.69
N ARG A 32 14.66 -14.47 -10.92
CA ARG A 32 14.58 -15.93 -11.00
C ARG A 32 14.55 -16.64 -9.64
N THR A 33 15.14 -16.01 -8.65
CA THR A 33 15.31 -16.61 -7.31
C THR A 33 14.30 -16.08 -6.29
N SER A 34 13.56 -15.02 -6.64
CA SER A 34 12.51 -14.47 -5.76
C SER A 34 11.30 -15.39 -5.72
N ASP A 35 10.69 -15.49 -4.55
CA ASP A 35 9.50 -16.31 -4.30
C ASP A 35 8.32 -15.43 -3.86
N PHE A 36 7.25 -15.45 -4.62
CA PHE A 36 6.01 -14.74 -4.38
C PHE A 36 4.84 -15.67 -4.06
N ASN A 37 5.12 -16.92 -3.71
CA ASN A 37 4.09 -17.85 -3.27
C ASN A 37 3.69 -17.54 -1.83
N LEU A 38 2.40 -17.56 -1.59
CA LEU A 38 1.76 -17.51 -0.27
C LEU A 38 1.28 -18.91 0.11
N SER A 39 0.97 -19.13 1.38
CA SER A 39 0.27 -20.33 1.82
C SER A 39 -1.07 -20.47 1.07
N GLU A 40 -1.44 -21.70 0.69
CA GLU A 40 -2.68 -22.00 -0.04
C GLU A 40 -3.96 -21.63 0.75
N GLU A 41 -3.85 -21.41 2.05
CA GLU A 41 -4.95 -20.96 2.89
C GLU A 41 -5.39 -19.53 2.57
N TYR A 42 -4.47 -18.65 2.13
CA TYR A 42 -4.80 -17.26 1.86
C TYR A 42 -5.59 -17.11 0.56
N LYS A 43 -6.80 -16.58 0.69
CA LYS A 43 -7.73 -16.28 -0.41
C LYS A 43 -7.93 -14.79 -0.62
N TYR A 44 -7.62 -13.98 0.40
CA TYR A 44 -7.89 -12.56 0.46
C TYR A 44 -6.61 -11.80 0.81
N LEU A 45 -6.30 -10.74 0.06
CA LEU A 45 -5.14 -9.90 0.31
C LEU A 45 -5.58 -8.47 0.66
N ILE A 46 -4.89 -7.86 1.63
CA ILE A 46 -5.11 -6.46 2.01
C ILE A 46 -3.89 -5.66 1.57
N PHE A 47 -4.13 -4.56 0.83
CA PHE A 47 -3.10 -3.64 0.37
C PHE A 47 -3.42 -2.21 0.77
N GLY A 48 -2.41 -1.46 1.12
CA GLY A 48 -2.50 -0.06 1.46
C GLY A 48 -1.26 0.44 2.15
N HIS A 49 -1.34 1.64 2.71
CA HIS A 49 -0.26 2.21 3.50
C HIS A 49 -0.39 1.87 5.00
N SER A 50 0.04 2.76 5.90
CA SER A 50 0.11 2.51 7.34
C SER A 50 -1.25 2.28 8.04
N HIS A 51 -2.37 2.76 7.48
CA HIS A 51 -3.67 2.57 8.13
C HIS A 51 -4.07 1.09 8.15
N PRO A 52 -4.22 0.38 7.01
CA PRO A 52 -4.51 -1.05 7.05
C PRO A 52 -3.34 -1.88 7.59
N GLU A 53 -2.08 -1.43 7.46
CA GLU A 53 -0.92 -2.07 8.08
C GLU A 53 -1.09 -2.20 9.60
N CYS A 54 -1.67 -1.18 10.25
CA CYS A 54 -1.90 -1.17 11.69
C CYS A 54 -3.29 -1.71 12.09
N ALA A 55 -4.26 -1.76 11.16
CA ALA A 55 -5.65 -2.05 11.49
C ALA A 55 -6.05 -3.52 11.33
N PHE A 56 -5.47 -4.23 10.38
CA PHE A 56 -5.84 -5.60 10.07
C PHE A 56 -4.74 -6.56 10.54
N ASP A 57 -4.96 -7.12 11.73
CA ASP A 57 -4.13 -8.21 12.27
C ASP A 57 -4.53 -9.51 11.56
N ASP A 58 -3.73 -9.94 10.59
CA ASP A 58 -4.03 -11.10 9.75
C ASP A 58 -3.91 -12.43 10.50
N ASP A 59 -3.27 -12.47 11.66
CA ASP A 59 -3.32 -13.64 12.55
C ASP A 59 -4.72 -13.88 13.15
N LEU A 60 -5.59 -12.84 13.14
CA LEU A 60 -6.97 -12.88 13.62
C LEU A 60 -8.02 -13.00 12.50
N LEU A 61 -7.56 -13.06 11.24
CA LEU A 61 -8.40 -13.06 10.06
C LEU A 61 -8.31 -14.39 9.30
N GLU A 62 -9.42 -15.05 9.11
CA GLU A 62 -9.46 -16.33 8.39
C GLU A 62 -9.24 -16.12 6.87
N ASN A 63 -8.24 -16.81 6.31
CA ASN A 63 -7.87 -16.80 4.88
C ASN A 63 -7.36 -15.44 4.35
N PHE A 64 -7.02 -14.50 5.21
CA PHE A 64 -6.46 -13.20 4.82
C PHE A 64 -4.96 -13.15 4.99
N LYS A 65 -4.29 -12.38 4.10
CA LYS A 65 -2.93 -11.90 4.29
C LYS A 65 -2.88 -10.39 4.15
N ASN A 66 -2.38 -9.71 5.18
CA ASN A 66 -2.12 -8.28 5.12
C ASN A 66 -0.76 -8.05 4.46
N LEU A 67 -0.74 -7.28 3.37
CA LEU A 67 0.46 -6.90 2.63
C LEU A 67 0.59 -5.37 2.54
N SER A 68 -0.06 -4.66 3.45
CA SER A 68 0.05 -3.21 3.56
C SER A 68 1.41 -2.81 4.09
N LEU A 69 1.92 -1.65 3.67
CA LEU A 69 3.25 -1.17 4.04
C LEU A 69 3.24 0.35 4.23
N SER A 70 3.71 0.82 5.39
CA SER A 70 3.76 2.25 5.75
C SER A 70 4.35 3.11 4.65
N GLY A 71 3.61 4.11 4.20
CA GLY A 71 4.06 5.05 3.18
C GLY A 71 4.02 4.54 1.74
N GLU A 72 3.34 3.44 1.49
CA GLU A 72 3.20 2.89 0.15
C GLU A 72 2.12 3.62 -0.65
N SER A 73 2.47 3.97 -1.90
CA SER A 73 1.56 4.50 -2.89
C SER A 73 0.95 3.40 -3.77
N TYR A 74 -0.14 3.70 -4.48
CA TYR A 74 -0.70 2.74 -5.45
C TYR A 74 0.28 2.37 -6.57
N PHE A 75 1.27 3.22 -6.86
CA PHE A 75 2.35 2.86 -7.78
C PHE A 75 3.09 1.61 -7.32
N PHE A 76 3.55 1.58 -6.06
CA PHE A 76 4.28 0.43 -5.53
C PHE A 76 3.36 -0.75 -5.21
N THR A 77 2.14 -0.50 -4.75
CA THR A 77 1.11 -1.55 -4.62
C THR A 77 0.86 -2.26 -5.97
N TYR A 78 0.81 -1.51 -7.08
CA TYR A 78 0.67 -2.10 -8.41
C TYR A 78 1.83 -3.05 -8.77
N GLN A 79 3.06 -2.71 -8.38
CA GLN A 79 4.19 -3.60 -8.60
C GLN A 79 4.01 -4.91 -7.81
N LYS A 80 3.61 -4.83 -6.53
CA LYS A 80 3.30 -6.03 -5.71
C LYS A 80 2.22 -6.91 -6.31
N VAL A 81 1.10 -6.30 -6.67
CA VAL A 81 -0.06 -7.01 -7.24
C VAL A 81 0.32 -7.81 -8.48
N LYS A 82 1.17 -7.24 -9.36
CA LYS A 82 1.64 -7.94 -10.58
C LYS A 82 2.46 -9.18 -10.30
N GLU A 83 3.19 -9.21 -9.20
CA GLU A 83 4.05 -10.36 -8.86
C GLU A 83 3.30 -11.39 -8.00
N ILE A 84 2.39 -10.94 -7.14
CA ILE A 84 1.72 -11.83 -6.18
C ILE A 84 0.52 -12.55 -6.80
N ILE A 85 -0.36 -11.83 -7.51
CA ILE A 85 -1.61 -12.39 -8.07
C ILE A 85 -1.35 -13.60 -9.00
N PRO A 86 -0.41 -13.56 -9.96
CA PRO A 86 -0.22 -14.69 -10.89
C PRO A 86 0.32 -15.96 -10.24
N ASN A 87 0.92 -15.83 -9.05
CA ASN A 87 1.57 -16.95 -8.35
C ASN A 87 0.67 -17.58 -7.28
N ASN A 88 -0.54 -17.02 -7.05
CA ASN A 88 -1.40 -17.42 -5.94
C ASN A 88 -2.86 -17.53 -6.36
N ASN A 89 -3.62 -18.40 -5.71
CA ASN A 89 -5.06 -18.58 -5.95
C ASN A 89 -5.89 -17.59 -5.12
N ILE A 90 -5.80 -16.30 -5.48
CA ILE A 90 -6.47 -15.22 -4.77
C ILE A 90 -7.87 -14.98 -5.35
N GLN A 91 -8.86 -14.91 -4.47
CA GLN A 91 -10.27 -14.65 -4.82
C GLN A 91 -10.60 -13.16 -4.82
N ALA A 92 -10.06 -12.42 -3.84
CA ALA A 92 -10.28 -10.98 -3.76
C ALA A 92 -9.11 -10.23 -3.15
N VAL A 93 -9.01 -8.94 -3.52
CA VAL A 93 -8.10 -7.97 -2.92
C VAL A 93 -8.88 -6.84 -2.27
N PHE A 94 -8.40 -6.38 -1.13
CA PHE A 94 -8.92 -5.25 -0.37
C PHE A 94 -7.90 -4.13 -0.44
N ILE A 95 -8.24 -3.06 -1.15
CA ILE A 95 -7.32 -1.96 -1.41
C ILE A 95 -7.79 -0.75 -0.62
N GLU A 96 -6.91 -0.22 0.22
CA GLU A 96 -7.23 1.00 0.94
C GLU A 96 -7.55 2.14 -0.03
N TYR A 97 -8.66 2.83 0.27
CA TYR A 97 -9.14 3.99 -0.45
C TYR A 97 -9.51 5.07 0.58
N SER A 98 -8.59 5.98 0.82
CA SER A 98 -8.67 6.97 1.89
C SER A 98 -8.30 8.37 1.41
N ASN A 99 -8.63 9.37 2.22
CA ASN A 99 -8.35 10.78 1.92
C ASN A 99 -6.86 11.05 1.64
N SER A 100 -5.97 10.38 2.39
CA SER A 100 -4.53 10.53 2.22
C SER A 100 -4.03 9.97 0.89
N LEU A 101 -4.60 8.85 0.42
CA LEU A 101 -4.16 8.20 -0.83
C LEU A 101 -4.61 8.92 -2.11
N ILE A 102 -5.63 9.79 -2.03
CA ILE A 102 -6.01 10.62 -3.17
C ILE A 102 -5.36 12.01 -3.17
N ASP A 103 -4.67 12.37 -2.10
CA ASP A 103 -4.03 13.68 -1.92
C ASP A 103 -2.80 13.83 -2.84
N LYS A 104 -2.56 15.05 -3.33
CA LYS A 104 -1.41 15.40 -4.17
C LYS A 104 -0.06 15.06 -3.56
N LYS A 105 0.03 15.01 -2.23
CA LYS A 105 1.24 14.58 -1.52
C LYS A 105 1.69 13.16 -1.89
N MET A 106 0.78 12.32 -2.38
CA MET A 106 1.14 10.98 -2.85
C MET A 106 2.10 10.99 -4.03
N ASP A 107 2.20 12.07 -4.78
CA ASP A 107 3.20 12.24 -5.83
C ASP A 107 4.62 12.13 -5.26
N GLU A 108 4.89 12.76 -4.12
CA GLU A 108 6.15 12.64 -3.38
C GLU A 108 6.43 11.21 -2.90
N TRP A 109 5.37 10.45 -2.65
CA TRP A 109 5.46 9.05 -2.21
C TRP A 109 5.68 8.08 -3.37
N ILE A 110 5.56 8.54 -4.60
CA ILE A 110 5.89 7.77 -5.80
C ILE A 110 7.33 8.07 -6.24
N TRP A 111 7.64 9.36 -6.52
CA TRP A 111 8.92 9.76 -7.10
C TRP A 111 9.78 10.69 -6.25
N GLY A 112 9.38 11.00 -5.02
CA GLY A 112 10.22 11.74 -4.08
C GLY A 112 11.41 10.91 -3.60
N HIS A 113 12.51 11.60 -3.29
CA HIS A 113 13.81 11.01 -2.96
C HIS A 113 13.75 9.86 -1.95
N GLU A 114 13.17 10.13 -0.77
CA GLU A 114 13.12 9.15 0.32
C GLU A 114 12.34 7.88 -0.05
N LYS A 115 11.16 8.07 -0.64
CA LYS A 115 10.25 6.97 -0.96
C LYS A 115 10.75 6.14 -2.14
N MET A 116 11.26 6.80 -3.18
CA MET A 116 11.87 6.09 -4.31
C MET A 116 13.06 5.26 -3.86
N ASN A 117 13.97 5.81 -3.04
CA ASN A 117 15.10 5.04 -2.51
C ASN A 117 14.69 3.89 -1.57
N ALA A 118 13.58 4.02 -0.85
CA ALA A 118 13.08 2.97 0.04
C ALA A 118 12.42 1.81 -0.72
N TYR A 119 11.57 2.11 -1.70
CA TYR A 119 10.73 1.10 -2.36
C TYR A 119 11.29 0.58 -3.69
N PHE A 120 11.88 1.44 -4.51
CA PHE A 120 12.37 1.06 -5.83
C PHE A 120 13.33 -0.15 -5.82
N PRO A 121 14.27 -0.29 -4.87
CA PRO A 121 15.18 -1.45 -4.84
C PRO A 121 14.48 -2.81 -4.72
N TRP A 122 13.30 -2.86 -4.12
CA TRP A 122 12.52 -4.09 -3.96
C TRP A 122 11.77 -4.47 -5.23
N HIS A 123 11.30 -3.46 -5.98
CA HIS A 123 10.43 -3.63 -7.13
C HIS A 123 11.14 -3.58 -8.47
N SER A 124 12.30 -2.89 -8.54
CA SER A 124 13.00 -2.63 -9.81
C SER A 124 13.32 -3.86 -10.65
N PRO A 125 13.65 -5.06 -10.10
CA PRO A 125 13.88 -6.24 -10.93
C PRO A 125 12.63 -6.73 -11.67
N PHE A 126 11.44 -6.35 -11.20
CA PHE A 126 10.14 -6.81 -11.71
C PHE A 126 9.38 -5.72 -12.47
N MET A 127 9.82 -4.46 -12.38
CA MET A 127 9.15 -3.34 -13.06
C MET A 127 9.21 -3.48 -14.57
N LYS A 128 8.12 -3.06 -15.24
CA LYS A 128 8.10 -2.88 -16.69
C LYS A 128 8.85 -1.61 -17.08
N LYS A 129 9.34 -1.58 -18.32
CA LYS A 129 10.04 -0.42 -18.87
C LYS A 129 9.24 0.88 -18.75
N ASP A 130 7.93 0.84 -19.00
CA ASP A 130 7.07 2.02 -18.94
C ASP A 130 6.96 2.60 -17.53
N ASP A 131 6.91 1.75 -16.48
CA ASP A 131 6.90 2.20 -15.09
C ASP A 131 8.27 2.83 -14.71
N MET A 132 9.38 2.30 -15.23
CA MET A 132 10.72 2.89 -15.03
C MET A 132 10.86 4.24 -15.74
N LEU A 133 10.39 4.32 -17.00
CA LEU A 133 10.40 5.59 -17.75
C LEU A 133 9.54 6.65 -17.07
N PHE A 134 8.38 6.26 -16.56
CA PHE A 134 7.50 7.17 -15.80
C PHE A 134 8.25 7.78 -14.60
N LEU A 135 8.95 6.98 -13.78
CA LEU A 135 9.73 7.52 -12.66
C LEU A 135 10.86 8.43 -13.12
N TYR A 136 11.56 8.06 -14.20
CA TYR A 136 12.64 8.87 -14.78
C TYR A 136 12.11 10.24 -15.27
N GLU A 137 10.97 10.26 -15.95
CA GLU A 137 10.35 11.49 -16.47
C GLU A 137 9.88 12.41 -15.33
N LYS A 138 9.38 11.84 -14.22
CA LYS A 138 8.92 12.62 -13.07
C LYS A 138 10.07 13.19 -12.23
N ASN A 139 11.14 12.42 -12.02
CA ASN A 139 12.29 12.83 -11.23
C ASN A 139 13.55 12.06 -11.65
N SER A 140 14.22 12.53 -12.70
CA SER A 140 15.37 11.85 -13.30
C SER A 140 16.56 11.74 -12.33
N GLN A 141 16.81 12.76 -11.50
CA GLN A 141 17.94 12.76 -10.58
C GLN A 141 17.78 11.69 -9.50
N ASP A 142 16.62 11.66 -8.82
CA ASP A 142 16.38 10.69 -7.77
C ASP A 142 16.17 9.27 -8.32
N PHE A 143 15.67 9.14 -9.56
CA PHE A 143 15.62 7.87 -10.26
C PHE A 143 17.00 7.26 -10.49
N LEU A 144 17.99 8.06 -10.92
CA LEU A 144 19.37 7.58 -11.09
C LEU A 144 20.01 7.18 -9.75
N ASN A 145 19.71 7.93 -8.68
CA ASN A 145 20.12 7.57 -7.32
C ASN A 145 19.47 6.25 -6.88
N ALA A 146 18.17 6.07 -7.15
CA ALA A 146 17.43 4.86 -6.82
C ALA A 146 17.95 3.63 -7.61
N ILE A 147 18.32 3.78 -8.89
CA ILE A 147 19.00 2.72 -9.68
C ILE A 147 20.31 2.32 -9.01
N SER A 148 21.14 3.28 -8.61
CA SER A 148 22.42 3.02 -7.95
C SER A 148 22.21 2.26 -6.63
N THR A 149 21.26 2.72 -5.81
CA THR A 149 20.88 2.06 -4.55
C THR A 149 20.33 0.65 -4.80
N SER A 150 19.46 0.49 -5.79
CA SER A 150 18.90 -0.80 -6.18
C SER A 150 19.99 -1.77 -6.62
N THR A 151 20.91 -1.33 -7.47
CA THR A 151 22.01 -2.17 -7.96
C THR A 151 22.87 -2.67 -6.80
N ARG A 152 23.25 -1.78 -5.88
CA ARG A 152 24.04 -2.14 -4.68
C ARG A 152 23.28 -3.14 -3.80
N ASN A 153 22.01 -2.87 -3.50
CA ASN A 153 21.21 -3.71 -2.62
C ASN A 153 20.96 -5.08 -3.26
N ASN A 154 20.66 -5.14 -4.54
CA ASN A 154 20.42 -6.39 -5.25
C ASN A 154 21.71 -7.20 -5.43
N LEU A 155 22.86 -6.55 -5.65
CA LEU A 155 24.16 -7.23 -5.63
C LEU A 155 24.43 -7.85 -4.26
N SER A 156 24.20 -7.10 -3.17
CA SER A 156 24.34 -7.63 -1.81
C SER A 156 23.46 -8.85 -1.57
N ARG A 157 22.19 -8.82 -2.03
CA ARG A 157 21.26 -9.95 -1.93
C ARG A 157 21.77 -11.18 -2.68
N VAL A 158 22.25 -10.99 -3.90
CA VAL A 158 22.82 -12.12 -4.69
C VAL A 158 24.02 -12.72 -3.99
N LEU A 159 24.92 -11.89 -3.43
CA LEU A 159 26.13 -12.37 -2.74
C LEU A 159 25.83 -13.04 -1.40
N SER A 160 24.78 -12.59 -0.70
CA SER A 160 24.39 -13.17 0.60
C SER A 160 23.34 -14.28 0.48
N PHE A 161 22.87 -14.59 -0.72
CA PHE A 161 21.75 -15.51 -0.97
C PHE A 161 20.44 -15.10 -0.23
N ASP A 162 20.28 -13.79 0.07
CA ASP A 162 19.08 -13.21 0.68
C ASP A 162 18.11 -12.71 -0.40
N PHE A 163 17.43 -13.65 -1.06
CA PHE A 163 16.53 -13.33 -2.14
C PHE A 163 15.20 -12.74 -1.63
N ILE A 164 14.44 -12.12 -2.55
CA ILE A 164 13.18 -11.47 -2.21
C ILE A 164 12.11 -12.53 -1.99
N THR A 165 11.50 -12.47 -0.81
CA THR A 165 10.31 -13.22 -0.42
C THR A 165 9.23 -12.24 0.01
N ILE A 166 7.95 -12.67 0.03
CA ILE A 166 6.87 -11.79 0.44
C ILE A 166 7.07 -11.33 1.87
N GLU A 167 7.31 -12.23 2.80
CA GLU A 167 7.50 -11.93 4.21
C GLU A 167 8.97 -11.74 4.57
N PRO A 168 9.32 -10.79 5.42
CA PRO A 168 8.52 -9.66 5.94
C PRO A 168 8.61 -8.40 5.05
N LYS A 169 9.17 -8.51 3.86
CA LYS A 169 9.68 -7.38 3.07
C LYS A 169 8.59 -6.65 2.26
N TYR A 170 7.49 -7.34 1.94
CA TYR A 170 6.40 -6.81 1.11
C TYR A 170 5.22 -6.25 1.93
N GLY A 171 5.38 -6.09 3.23
CA GLY A 171 4.36 -5.61 4.14
C GLY A 171 3.88 -6.69 5.10
N GLY A 172 2.90 -6.35 5.91
CA GLY A 172 2.31 -7.23 6.91
C GLY A 172 1.63 -6.43 8.00
N TYR A 173 0.98 -7.11 8.93
CA TYR A 173 0.44 -6.46 10.11
C TYR A 173 1.55 -5.84 10.96
N LYS A 174 1.36 -4.58 11.35
CA LYS A 174 2.28 -3.86 12.22
C LYS A 174 1.64 -3.59 13.57
N LYS A 175 2.07 -4.34 14.58
CA LYS A 175 1.67 -4.14 15.97
C LYS A 175 2.10 -2.75 16.46
N LEU A 176 1.19 -1.79 16.47
CA LEU A 176 1.45 -0.43 16.92
C LEU A 176 1.25 -0.33 18.43
N ILE A 177 2.34 -0.11 19.18
CA ILE A 177 2.31 -0.08 20.66
C ILE A 177 2.07 1.33 21.18
N ARG A 178 2.41 2.39 20.40
CA ARG A 178 2.28 3.78 20.85
C ARG A 178 0.83 4.15 21.18
N ASN A 179 0.68 5.09 22.13
CA ASN A 179 -0.58 5.71 22.51
C ASN A 179 -0.35 7.20 22.73
N ASN A 180 -0.34 7.99 21.66
CA ASN A 180 -0.09 9.43 21.69
C ASN A 180 -1.38 10.26 21.63
N ILE A 181 -2.54 9.62 21.71
CA ILE A 181 -3.83 10.22 21.45
C ILE A 181 -4.14 11.40 22.40
N GLU A 182 -3.81 11.27 23.68
CA GLU A 182 -4.05 12.31 24.66
C GLU A 182 -3.22 13.57 24.37
N GLU A 183 -1.95 13.41 23.99
CA GLU A 183 -1.09 14.53 23.60
C GLU A 183 -1.61 15.22 22.33
N GLU A 184 -2.11 14.45 21.37
CA GLU A 184 -2.68 14.99 20.14
C GLU A 184 -3.97 15.76 20.41
N ILE A 185 -4.84 15.25 21.28
CA ILE A 185 -6.07 15.94 21.71
C ILE A 185 -5.74 17.27 22.42
N GLN A 186 -4.72 17.29 23.30
CA GLN A 186 -4.28 18.52 23.96
C GLN A 186 -3.77 19.57 22.95
N LYS A 187 -3.05 19.14 21.93
CA LYS A 187 -2.56 20.03 20.86
C LYS A 187 -3.66 20.59 19.96
N LEU A 188 -4.79 19.87 19.78
CA LEU A 188 -5.94 20.38 19.02
C LEU A 188 -6.55 21.63 19.61
N ASN A 189 -6.63 21.72 20.93
CA ASN A 189 -7.23 22.88 21.63
C ASN A 189 -6.47 24.19 21.39
N THR A 190 -5.27 24.11 20.76
CA THR A 190 -4.44 25.28 20.45
C THR A 190 -4.48 25.70 18.97
N ASN A 191 -5.05 24.89 18.06
CA ASN A 191 -5.03 25.13 16.62
C ASN A 191 -6.40 24.91 15.96
N THR A 192 -7.07 26.00 15.59
CA THR A 192 -8.40 26.01 14.92
C THR A 192 -8.30 26.01 13.39
N ASN A 193 -7.34 25.34 12.78
CA ASN A 193 -7.24 25.30 11.32
C ASN A 193 -8.29 24.36 10.72
N THR A 194 -9.25 24.95 10.00
CA THR A 194 -10.19 24.16 9.18
C THR A 194 -9.44 23.40 8.10
N PRO A 195 -9.74 22.09 7.87
CA PRO A 195 -9.11 21.29 6.82
C PRO A 195 -9.32 21.95 5.45
N LYS A 196 -8.24 22.30 4.79
CA LYS A 196 -8.28 22.93 3.46
C LYS A 196 -8.26 21.81 2.39
N ALA A 197 -9.20 21.89 1.45
CA ALA A 197 -9.18 20.99 0.30
C ALA A 197 -7.83 21.10 -0.44
N ARG A 198 -7.22 19.96 -0.76
CA ARG A 198 -5.95 19.86 -1.47
C ARG A 198 -6.17 19.34 -2.88
N GLU A 199 -5.19 19.58 -3.74
CA GLU A 199 -5.18 18.97 -5.07
C GLU A 199 -5.10 17.44 -4.97
N LEU A 200 -5.61 16.76 -6.00
CA LEU A 200 -5.59 15.31 -6.06
C LEU A 200 -4.36 14.82 -6.81
N SER A 201 -3.82 13.69 -6.40
CA SER A 201 -2.81 12.97 -7.14
C SER A 201 -3.46 12.16 -8.27
N ILE A 202 -3.46 12.73 -9.47
CA ILE A 202 -3.98 12.04 -10.67
C ILE A 202 -3.15 10.80 -10.97
N GLU A 203 -1.84 10.87 -10.79
CA GLU A 203 -0.93 9.76 -11.06
C GLU A 203 -1.18 8.58 -10.12
N ASN A 204 -1.32 8.85 -8.82
CA ASN A 204 -1.63 7.77 -7.88
C ASN A 204 -2.99 7.13 -8.18
N LEU A 205 -4.01 7.94 -8.51
CA LEU A 205 -5.33 7.44 -8.92
C LEU A 205 -5.27 6.61 -10.21
N ASN A 206 -4.44 7.00 -11.19
CA ASN A 206 -4.22 6.20 -12.40
C ASN A 206 -3.62 4.82 -12.08
N TYR A 207 -2.75 4.73 -11.06
CA TYR A 207 -2.22 3.44 -10.61
C TYR A 207 -3.27 2.61 -9.85
N LEU A 208 -4.20 3.22 -9.11
CA LEU A 208 -5.36 2.49 -8.57
C LEU A 208 -6.18 1.84 -9.68
N GLU A 209 -6.44 2.56 -10.78
CA GLU A 209 -7.14 1.98 -11.93
C GLU A 209 -6.36 0.83 -12.58
N LYS A 210 -5.02 0.98 -12.69
CA LYS A 210 -4.18 -0.11 -13.19
C LYS A 210 -4.27 -1.36 -12.31
N ILE A 211 -4.31 -1.21 -10.97
CA ILE A 211 -4.50 -2.32 -10.03
C ILE A 211 -5.86 -2.99 -10.27
N ILE A 212 -6.94 -2.20 -10.31
CA ILE A 212 -8.31 -2.68 -10.52
C ILE A 212 -8.40 -3.48 -11.84
N ASN A 213 -7.90 -2.89 -12.93
CA ASN A 213 -7.91 -3.53 -14.24
C ASN A 213 -7.10 -4.82 -14.26
N TYR A 214 -5.93 -4.83 -13.61
CA TYR A 214 -5.08 -6.02 -13.52
C TYR A 214 -5.78 -7.15 -12.73
N CYS A 215 -6.39 -6.84 -11.62
CA CYS A 215 -7.17 -7.81 -10.83
C CYS A 215 -8.34 -8.37 -11.64
N ASN A 216 -9.10 -7.50 -12.33
CA ASN A 216 -10.23 -7.92 -13.17
C ASN A 216 -9.81 -8.88 -14.30
N ILE A 217 -8.69 -8.60 -14.98
CA ILE A 217 -8.14 -9.48 -16.03
C ILE A 217 -7.78 -10.86 -15.46
N ASN A 218 -7.36 -10.92 -14.20
CA ASN A 218 -7.01 -12.16 -13.51
C ASN A 218 -8.18 -12.79 -12.72
N ASN A 219 -9.41 -12.32 -12.92
CA ASN A 219 -10.62 -12.79 -12.22
C ASN A 219 -10.56 -12.64 -10.69
N VAL A 220 -9.81 -11.67 -10.20
CA VAL A 220 -9.71 -11.35 -8.77
C VAL A 220 -10.65 -10.17 -8.46
N LYS A 221 -11.56 -10.38 -7.50
CA LYS A 221 -12.50 -9.33 -7.09
C LYS A 221 -11.78 -8.23 -6.32
N VAL A 222 -12.17 -6.98 -6.55
CA VAL A 222 -11.61 -5.81 -5.84
C VAL A 222 -12.64 -5.20 -4.92
N PHE A 223 -12.25 -5.01 -3.67
CA PHE A 223 -12.96 -4.20 -2.68
C PHE A 223 -12.11 -2.97 -2.34
N LEU A 224 -12.72 -1.80 -2.35
CA LEU A 224 -12.11 -0.62 -1.74
C LEU A 224 -12.43 -0.65 -0.24
N ILE A 225 -11.44 -0.36 0.60
CA ILE A 225 -11.61 -0.31 2.05
C ILE A 225 -11.11 1.01 2.61
N ARG A 226 -11.70 1.46 3.72
CA ARG A 226 -11.15 2.53 4.54
C ARG A 226 -11.06 2.04 5.98
N SER A 227 -9.86 2.06 6.54
CA SER A 227 -9.58 1.63 7.90
C SER A 227 -10.18 2.60 8.93
N PRO A 228 -10.44 2.15 10.17
CA PRO A 228 -10.89 3.03 11.27
C PRO A 228 -9.91 4.16 11.51
N GLN A 229 -10.44 5.36 11.70
CA GLN A 229 -9.67 6.57 12.03
C GLN A 229 -10.34 7.30 13.19
N HIS A 230 -9.54 7.97 14.01
CA HIS A 230 -10.07 8.73 15.13
C HIS A 230 -10.99 9.86 14.66
N LYS A 231 -11.99 10.21 15.46
CA LYS A 231 -12.96 11.30 15.17
C LYS A 231 -12.31 12.64 14.82
N TYR A 232 -11.12 12.91 15.33
CA TYR A 232 -10.35 14.13 15.08
C TYR A 232 -9.35 14.00 13.91
N PHE A 233 -9.28 12.85 13.24
CA PHE A 233 -8.44 12.74 12.04
C PHE A 233 -8.90 13.74 10.97
N PRO A 234 -8.01 14.55 10.38
CA PRO A 234 -8.39 15.51 9.35
C PRO A 234 -8.81 14.80 8.06
N ARG A 235 -10.08 14.89 7.74
CA ARG A 235 -10.66 14.31 6.50
C ARG A 235 -10.61 15.32 5.37
N GLU A 236 -9.41 15.80 5.06
CA GLU A 236 -9.19 16.62 3.87
C GLU A 236 -9.64 15.86 2.62
N ASN A 237 -10.18 16.56 1.62
CA ASN A 237 -10.68 15.96 0.37
C ASN A 237 -11.85 14.95 0.51
N GLU A 238 -12.58 14.88 1.64
CA GLU A 238 -13.67 13.91 1.85
C GLU A 238 -14.73 13.97 0.73
N LYS A 239 -15.14 15.18 0.35
CA LYS A 239 -16.12 15.36 -0.76
C LYS A 239 -15.58 14.82 -2.07
N ALA A 240 -14.28 15.03 -2.34
CA ALA A 240 -13.64 14.54 -3.57
C ALA A 240 -13.51 13.01 -3.53
N LEU A 241 -13.15 12.41 -2.38
CA LEU A 241 -13.11 10.97 -2.18
C LEU A 241 -14.44 10.30 -2.54
N LEU A 242 -15.52 10.79 -1.93
CA LEU A 242 -16.87 10.25 -2.16
C LEU A 242 -17.37 10.51 -3.60
N SER A 243 -17.03 11.66 -4.19
CA SER A 243 -17.35 11.98 -5.58
C SER A 243 -16.63 11.04 -6.56
N LEU A 244 -15.33 10.82 -6.37
CA LEU A 244 -14.54 9.88 -7.18
C LEU A 244 -15.08 8.45 -7.06
N LYS A 245 -15.45 8.01 -5.83
CA LYS A 245 -16.07 6.71 -5.61
C LYS A 245 -17.35 6.57 -6.45
N LYS A 246 -18.19 7.59 -6.43
CA LYS A 246 -19.48 7.57 -7.17
C LYS A 246 -19.30 7.67 -8.69
N GLN A 247 -18.32 8.44 -9.18
CA GLN A 247 -18.18 8.75 -10.62
C GLN A 247 -17.25 7.78 -11.34
N LYS A 248 -16.18 7.35 -10.68
CA LYS A 248 -15.08 6.60 -11.31
C LYS A 248 -15.04 5.13 -10.86
N PHE A 249 -15.41 4.88 -9.61
CA PHE A 249 -15.35 3.56 -9.00
C PHE A 249 -16.72 3.03 -8.58
N GLU A 250 -17.80 3.47 -9.25
CA GLU A 250 -19.19 3.14 -8.90
C GLU A 250 -19.42 1.61 -8.78
N ASN A 251 -18.84 0.87 -9.72
CA ASN A 251 -19.00 -0.59 -9.80
C ASN A 251 -18.20 -1.39 -8.75
N LEU A 252 -17.39 -0.73 -7.93
CA LEU A 252 -16.64 -1.39 -6.85
C LEU A 252 -17.38 -1.25 -5.54
N ASP A 253 -17.40 -2.30 -4.74
CA ASP A 253 -17.84 -2.21 -3.36
C ASP A 253 -16.85 -1.36 -2.54
N PHE A 254 -17.34 -0.43 -1.72
CA PHE A 254 -16.55 0.34 -0.78
C PHE A 254 -16.95 -0.02 0.65
N LEU A 255 -16.05 -0.68 1.36
CA LEU A 255 -16.20 -1.09 2.75
C LEU A 255 -15.60 0.01 3.63
N ASP A 256 -16.42 0.93 4.06
CA ASP A 256 -16.00 2.10 4.82
C ASP A 256 -16.12 1.85 6.32
N PHE A 257 -14.99 1.68 6.99
CA PHE A 257 -14.89 1.46 8.43
C PHE A 257 -14.43 2.69 9.20
N ASP A 258 -14.31 3.86 8.55
CA ASP A 258 -13.83 5.10 9.15
C ASP A 258 -14.48 5.43 10.51
N LYS A 259 -15.78 5.10 10.66
CA LYS A 259 -16.58 5.40 11.87
C LYS A 259 -16.74 4.21 12.82
N PHE A 260 -15.91 3.17 12.68
CA PHE A 260 -15.95 2.06 13.62
C PHE A 260 -15.65 2.56 15.04
N PRO A 261 -16.51 2.23 16.04
CA PRO A 261 -16.46 2.88 17.35
C PRO A 261 -15.40 2.23 18.26
N LEU A 262 -14.19 2.79 18.21
CA LEU A 262 -13.10 2.47 19.12
C LEU A 262 -12.99 3.54 20.22
N LYS A 263 -12.49 3.15 21.41
CA LYS A 263 -12.16 4.07 22.50
C LYS A 263 -10.88 4.83 22.17
N ASP A 264 -10.70 6.02 22.75
CA ASP A 264 -9.53 6.86 22.51
C ASP A 264 -8.22 6.11 22.82
N ASN A 265 -8.15 5.28 23.88
CA ASN A 265 -6.98 4.47 24.21
C ASN A 265 -6.68 3.29 23.23
N GLN A 266 -7.55 3.02 22.29
CA GLN A 266 -7.39 2.03 21.21
C GLN A 266 -6.77 2.65 19.94
N PHE A 267 -6.41 3.93 19.98
CA PHE A 267 -5.69 4.61 18.91
C PHE A 267 -4.24 4.86 19.32
N GLY A 268 -3.33 4.75 18.37
CA GLY A 268 -1.93 5.13 18.51
C GLY A 268 -1.70 6.63 18.27
N ASP A 269 -2.50 7.20 17.38
CA ASP A 269 -2.64 8.60 17.01
C ASP A 269 -3.95 8.77 16.23
N PHE A 270 -4.27 10.00 15.74
CA PHE A 270 -5.53 10.20 15.02
C PHE A 270 -5.70 9.37 13.74
N GLY A 271 -4.61 8.99 13.08
CA GLY A 271 -4.64 8.23 11.82
C GLY A 271 -4.58 6.72 11.99
N HIS A 272 -4.10 6.22 13.13
CA HIS A 272 -3.76 4.83 13.31
C HIS A 272 -4.36 4.25 14.58
N ILE A 273 -5.01 3.12 14.49
CA ILE A 273 -5.36 2.32 15.65
C ILE A 273 -4.11 1.61 16.19
N ASN A 274 -4.05 1.41 17.51
CA ASN A 274 -2.98 0.63 18.14
C ASN A 274 -3.35 -0.86 18.18
N TYR A 275 -2.47 -1.69 18.72
CA TYR A 275 -2.68 -3.14 18.74
C TYR A 275 -3.96 -3.58 19.44
N GLN A 276 -4.44 -2.85 20.47
CA GLN A 276 -5.70 -3.16 21.15
C GLN A 276 -6.91 -2.83 20.26
N GLY A 277 -6.83 -1.71 19.53
CA GLY A 277 -7.84 -1.36 18.54
C GLY A 277 -7.83 -2.31 17.35
N ALA A 278 -6.65 -2.75 16.91
CA ALA A 278 -6.50 -3.72 15.83
C ALA A 278 -7.10 -5.09 16.19
N GLU A 279 -6.88 -5.57 17.40
CA GLU A 279 -7.47 -6.82 17.89
C GLU A 279 -9.01 -6.74 17.85
N VAL A 280 -9.59 -5.71 18.44
CA VAL A 280 -11.04 -5.50 18.47
C VAL A 280 -11.63 -5.40 17.06
N PHE A 281 -10.98 -4.61 16.19
CA PHE A 281 -11.45 -4.39 14.83
C PHE A 281 -11.30 -5.65 13.96
N SER A 282 -10.17 -6.34 14.05
CA SER A 282 -9.91 -7.54 13.23
C SER A 282 -10.86 -8.67 13.58
N LEU A 283 -11.11 -8.92 14.87
CA LEU A 283 -12.09 -9.93 15.29
C LEU A 283 -13.49 -9.59 14.78
N TRP A 284 -13.93 -8.35 14.94
CA TRP A 284 -15.23 -7.91 14.42
C TRP A 284 -15.30 -8.00 12.88
N PHE A 285 -14.27 -7.59 12.18
CA PHE A 285 -14.20 -7.70 10.72
C PHE A 285 -14.27 -9.16 10.27
N ASN A 286 -13.56 -10.06 10.96
CA ASN A 286 -13.62 -11.49 10.68
C ASN A 286 -15.04 -12.05 10.83
N GLU A 287 -15.76 -11.66 11.88
CA GLU A 287 -17.18 -12.01 12.06
C GLU A 287 -18.04 -11.51 10.89
N LEU A 288 -17.83 -10.29 10.40
CA LEU A 288 -18.56 -9.78 9.25
C LEU A 288 -18.33 -10.63 7.99
N ILE A 289 -17.09 -11.05 7.77
CA ILE A 289 -16.73 -11.91 6.63
C ILE A 289 -17.43 -13.26 6.76
N GLN A 290 -17.39 -13.89 7.93
CA GLN A 290 -18.04 -15.17 8.20
C GLN A 290 -19.57 -15.06 8.08
N ASN A 291 -20.15 -13.92 8.44
CA ASN A 291 -21.57 -13.61 8.28
C ASN A 291 -21.95 -13.22 6.84
N GLY A 292 -21.06 -13.42 5.88
CA GLY A 292 -21.34 -13.31 4.45
C GLY A 292 -21.24 -11.89 3.87
N LEU A 293 -20.54 -10.95 4.50
CA LEU A 293 -20.34 -9.58 4.00
C LEU A 293 -19.98 -9.55 2.51
N LEU A 294 -19.13 -10.46 2.04
CA LEU A 294 -18.67 -10.46 0.65
C LEU A 294 -19.75 -10.83 -0.36
N SER A 295 -20.81 -11.52 0.07
CA SER A 295 -21.93 -11.99 -0.76
C SER A 295 -23.14 -11.06 -0.74
N ILE A 296 -23.22 -10.14 0.22
CA ILE A 296 -24.35 -9.23 0.39
C ILE A 296 -24.34 -8.13 -0.68
N ASN A 297 -25.50 -7.82 -1.30
CA ASN A 297 -25.60 -6.77 -2.31
C ASN A 297 -25.49 -5.36 -1.70
N LYS A 298 -26.01 -5.14 -0.49
CA LYS A 298 -26.07 -3.83 0.19
C LYS A 298 -25.04 -3.74 1.33
N LYS A 299 -23.75 -3.85 1.00
CA LYS A 299 -22.66 -3.94 1.98
C LYS A 299 -22.60 -2.73 2.91
N THR A 300 -22.78 -1.52 2.39
CA THR A 300 -22.76 -0.28 3.19
C THR A 300 -23.87 -0.29 4.26
N GLU A 301 -25.11 -0.67 3.88
CA GLU A 301 -26.22 -0.75 4.85
C GLU A 301 -25.94 -1.82 5.91
N PHE A 302 -25.39 -2.97 5.50
CA PHE A 302 -25.03 -4.05 6.41
C PHE A 302 -23.93 -3.61 7.39
N ILE A 303 -22.84 -3.04 6.90
CA ILE A 303 -21.73 -2.54 7.74
C ILE A 303 -22.25 -1.52 8.76
N ASN A 304 -23.03 -0.53 8.32
CA ASN A 304 -23.58 0.48 9.21
C ASN A 304 -24.46 -0.13 10.32
N LYS A 305 -25.28 -1.11 9.96
CA LYS A 305 -26.12 -1.83 10.94
C LYS A 305 -25.27 -2.59 11.96
N GLU A 306 -24.23 -3.27 11.52
CA GLU A 306 -23.36 -4.03 12.42
C GLU A 306 -22.49 -3.11 13.29
N ILE A 307 -22.04 -1.96 12.79
CA ILE A 307 -21.40 -0.91 13.59
C ILE A 307 -22.33 -0.40 14.70
N GLU A 308 -23.61 -0.14 14.40
CA GLU A 308 -24.57 0.31 15.42
C GLU A 308 -24.86 -0.78 16.46
N LYS A 309 -24.95 -2.04 16.07
CA LYS A 309 -25.06 -3.17 17.02
C LYS A 309 -23.84 -3.23 17.94
N PHE A 310 -22.63 -3.15 17.38
CA PHE A 310 -21.41 -3.19 18.13
C PHE A 310 -21.33 -2.00 19.14
N ARG A 311 -21.74 -0.81 18.71
CA ARG A 311 -21.82 0.37 19.57
C ARG A 311 -22.79 0.16 20.74
N THR A 312 -23.99 -0.35 20.47
CA THR A 312 -25.01 -0.60 21.47
C THR A 312 -24.56 -1.64 22.50
N TYR A 313 -23.92 -2.72 22.03
CA TYR A 313 -23.40 -3.78 22.90
C TYR A 313 -22.35 -3.25 23.89
N ASN A 314 -21.44 -2.40 23.43
CA ASN A 314 -20.38 -1.84 24.28
C ASN A 314 -20.93 -0.83 25.30
N ILE A 315 -21.97 -0.04 24.96
CA ILE A 315 -22.61 0.88 25.91
C ILE A 315 -23.32 0.13 27.06
N VAL A 316 -23.89 -1.04 26.77
CA VAL A 316 -24.65 -1.81 27.78
C VAL A 316 -23.72 -2.54 28.75
N ASN A 317 -22.46 -2.81 28.33
CA ASN A 317 -21.50 -3.60 29.14
C ASN A 317 -20.41 -2.72 29.80
N GLU A 318 -20.48 -1.39 29.71
CA GLU A 318 -19.75 -0.42 30.50
C GLU A 318 -20.54 -0.02 31.74
#